data_4a93205c6e26d9c277a303563eab19c8
#
_entry.id   4a93205c6e26d9c277a303563eab19c8
#
_cell.length_a   1.000
_cell.length_b   1.000
_cell.length_c   1.000
_cell.angle_alpha   90.00
_cell.angle_beta   90.00
_cell.angle_gamma   90.00
#
_symmetry.space_group_name_H-M   'P 1'
#
loop_
_entity.id
_entity.type
_entity.pdbx_description
1 polymer ?
#
loop_
_entity_poly.entity_id
_entity_poly.type
_entity_poly.pdbx_seq_one_letter_code
_entity_poly.pdbx_strand_id
1 'polypeptide(L)'
;VTPPGNETLFDFDPAAVAAQIRSQAGAPLPAQADRPPAAGAEATPAGLLPDTLTDRGNAKLFVKLYANDYRHVPGIGWYRWDTTRWQIDEDDTVLWAAGDLAENIAAHDPRGVFTTTALQQHRRRTLSTTGINAMLTQARSAPGIVLNAARLDADPYALCTPDGIVDLRTGLIKSPDPDKDFHSRSTSVGPYHGNPPRWNRFLLDTFGDDDEGREMVDFLQLLLGYSVTGDVGGQVLPFLPGFLMSRPYEGHPTDLAELHGRRVIVCSEVKHGDKFDEARVKLLTGGDRIKARRMRQDFFSFQPTHKLWLLGNHRPEVGTGGFAFWRRMRLIPFERVVSDDRKIDNLADILVTEEGPGILGWLIDGARRYLGGEKDLTGPERVRIATTAYAETEDHTGRFFEECCRLAPELRAEQAGLYAAYKTWCHNEGAPAMSSRAFAARARELAGLASPKEMILSNQRKYYPGIGLLTDEEREANA
;
A
#
# COMPACT_ATOMS: atom_id res chain seq x y z
N VAL A 1 31.62 -15.57 32.11
CA VAL A 1 31.84 -14.42 31.25
C VAL A 1 30.50 -14.11 30.63
N THR A 2 29.83 -13.07 31.13
CA THR A 2 28.56 -12.55 30.61
C THR A 2 28.75 -12.05 29.20
N PRO A 3 27.85 -12.35 28.24
CA PRO A 3 27.94 -11.78 26.89
C PRO A 3 27.66 -10.26 26.95
N PRO A 4 28.27 -9.44 26.10
CA PRO A 4 28.06 -8.00 26.10
C PRO A 4 26.63 -7.66 25.73
N GLY A 5 26.08 -6.68 26.46
CA GLY A 5 24.70 -6.21 26.30
C GLY A 5 24.41 -5.73 24.88
N ASN A 6 23.19 -5.94 24.47
CA ASN A 6 22.55 -5.41 23.26
C ASN A 6 22.51 -3.87 23.39
N GLU A 7 23.56 -3.19 22.97
CA GLU A 7 23.49 -1.76 22.69
C GLU A 7 22.71 -1.57 21.40
N THR A 8 21.67 -0.78 21.48
CA THR A 8 20.75 -0.39 20.39
C THR A 8 21.53 0.22 19.22
N LEU A 9 21.56 -0.48 18.10
CA LEU A 9 22.44 -0.26 16.94
C LEU A 9 22.07 0.96 16.07
N PHE A 10 20.97 1.66 16.36
CA PHE A 10 20.58 2.93 15.74
C PHE A 10 19.63 3.69 16.66
N ASP A 11 19.89 4.98 16.91
CA ASP A 11 18.89 5.97 17.31
C ASP A 11 18.03 6.35 16.09
N PHE A 12 17.56 5.34 15.36
CA PHE A 12 16.58 5.50 14.32
C PHE A 12 15.21 5.47 15.01
N ASP A 13 14.59 6.63 15.14
CA ASP A 13 13.20 6.71 15.59
C ASP A 13 12.26 6.50 14.40
N PRO A 14 11.76 5.27 14.17
CA PRO A 14 10.84 4.97 13.07
C PRO A 14 9.55 5.76 13.20
N ALA A 15 9.16 6.17 14.43
CA ALA A 15 7.97 6.96 14.68
C ALA A 15 8.16 8.40 14.22
N ALA A 16 9.35 8.98 14.43
CA ALA A 16 9.68 10.31 13.94
C ALA A 16 9.69 10.35 12.40
N VAL A 17 10.31 9.37 11.75
CA VAL A 17 10.30 9.26 10.27
C VAL A 17 8.89 9.04 9.75
N ALA A 18 8.08 8.17 10.37
CA ALA A 18 6.70 7.95 9.97
C ALA A 18 5.79 9.17 10.27
N ALA A 19 6.06 9.92 11.34
CA ALA A 19 5.37 11.17 11.63
C ALA A 19 5.74 12.25 10.62
N GLN A 20 6.99 12.31 10.21
CA GLN A 20 7.52 13.27 9.25
C GLN A 20 7.03 12.96 7.82
N ILE A 21 7.02 11.69 7.41
CA ILE A 21 6.38 11.24 6.17
C ILE A 21 4.88 11.58 6.19
N ARG A 22 4.21 11.44 7.34
CA ARG A 22 2.79 11.82 7.51
C ARG A 22 2.59 13.33 7.45
N SER A 23 3.47 14.13 8.06
CA SER A 23 3.38 15.60 8.04
C SER A 23 3.65 16.16 6.64
N GLN A 24 4.56 15.56 5.89
CA GLN A 24 4.88 15.96 4.51
C GLN A 24 3.84 15.49 3.50
N ALA A 25 3.22 14.32 3.72
CA ALA A 25 2.08 13.87 2.91
C ALA A 25 0.82 14.74 3.12
N GLY A 26 0.77 15.52 4.19
CA GLY A 26 -0.31 16.45 4.54
C GLY A 26 0.10 17.93 4.53
N ALA A 27 1.37 18.26 4.22
CA ALA A 27 1.76 19.65 4.06
C ALA A 27 0.98 20.24 2.87
N PRO A 28 0.24 21.33 3.06
CA PRO A 28 -0.34 22.02 1.92
C PRO A 28 0.84 22.45 1.05
N LEU A 29 0.77 22.13 -0.25
CA LEU A 29 1.58 22.81 -1.26
C LEU A 29 1.52 24.30 -0.97
N PRO A 30 2.61 25.07 -1.19
CA PRO A 30 2.59 26.52 -0.98
C PRO A 30 1.32 27.06 -1.60
N ALA A 31 0.59 27.88 -0.83
CA ALA A 31 -0.70 28.43 -1.23
C ALA A 31 -0.62 28.84 -2.70
N GLN A 32 -1.41 28.20 -3.53
CA GLN A 32 -1.51 28.57 -4.95
C GLN A 32 -1.81 30.04 -4.98
N ALA A 33 -0.88 30.83 -5.53
CA ALA A 33 -1.17 32.20 -5.89
C ALA A 33 -2.50 32.17 -6.64
N ASP A 34 -3.42 33.04 -6.22
CA ASP A 34 -4.77 33.20 -6.73
C ASP A 34 -4.90 32.72 -8.17
N ARG A 35 -5.44 31.52 -8.36
CA ARG A 35 -5.83 31.08 -9.70
C ARG A 35 -7.04 31.93 -10.06
N PRO A 36 -6.99 32.63 -11.19
CA PRO A 36 -8.19 33.25 -11.70
C PRO A 36 -9.28 32.19 -11.83
N PRO A 37 -10.55 32.48 -11.59
CA PRO A 37 -11.66 31.55 -11.74
C PRO A 37 -11.52 30.84 -13.07
N ALA A 38 -11.83 29.52 -13.07
CA ALA A 38 -11.61 28.59 -14.19
C ALA A 38 -11.61 29.30 -15.55
N ALA A 39 -10.48 29.17 -16.27
CA ALA A 39 -10.34 29.78 -17.62
C ALA A 39 -11.29 29.06 -18.59
N GLY A 40 -12.54 29.45 -18.56
CA GLY A 40 -13.65 28.95 -19.36
C GLY A 40 -14.87 29.84 -19.24
N ALA A 41 -14.91 30.70 -18.22
CA ALA A 41 -15.92 31.75 -18.12
C ALA A 41 -15.31 33.10 -18.51
N GLU A 42 -14.87 33.28 -19.75
CA GLU A 42 -15.03 34.60 -20.35
C GLU A 42 -16.52 34.89 -20.22
N ALA A 43 -16.83 35.86 -19.36
CA ALA A 43 -18.18 36.33 -19.11
C ALA A 43 -18.81 36.68 -20.46
N THR A 44 -19.60 35.77 -21.00
CA THR A 44 -20.43 36.11 -22.16
C THR A 44 -21.41 37.19 -21.66
N PRO A 45 -21.49 38.37 -22.31
CA PRO A 45 -22.33 39.50 -21.84
C PRO A 45 -23.82 39.15 -21.68
N ALA A 46 -24.23 37.96 -22.08
CA ALA A 46 -25.61 37.47 -22.08
C ALA A 46 -26.02 36.64 -20.84
N GLY A 47 -25.08 36.26 -19.94
CA GLY A 47 -25.35 35.39 -18.81
C GLY A 47 -25.59 33.92 -19.22
N LEU A 48 -25.63 33.02 -18.22
CA LEU A 48 -25.81 31.57 -18.44
C LEU A 48 -27.31 31.23 -18.59
N LEU A 49 -27.66 30.38 -19.53
CA LEU A 49 -29.03 29.95 -19.75
C LEU A 49 -29.13 28.41 -19.75
N PRO A 50 -29.88 27.81 -18.83
CA PRO A 50 -30.20 26.40 -18.86
C PRO A 50 -31.14 26.06 -20.03
N ASP A 51 -31.13 24.82 -20.50
CA ASP A 51 -32.06 24.37 -21.54
C ASP A 51 -33.52 24.35 -21.07
N THR A 52 -33.72 24.11 -19.77
CA THR A 52 -35.03 24.12 -19.10
C THR A 52 -34.92 24.79 -17.74
N LEU A 53 -35.94 25.49 -17.29
CA LEU A 53 -35.99 26.13 -15.97
C LEU A 53 -36.35 25.13 -14.85
N THR A 54 -35.50 24.10 -14.72
CA THR A 54 -35.64 23.01 -13.76
C THR A 54 -34.28 22.68 -13.11
N ASP A 55 -34.28 21.97 -11.99
CA ASP A 55 -33.05 21.50 -11.34
C ASP A 55 -32.23 20.60 -12.27
N ARG A 56 -32.92 19.83 -13.15
CA ARG A 56 -32.27 19.01 -14.19
C ARG A 56 -31.62 19.86 -15.28
N GLY A 57 -32.24 20.96 -15.69
CA GLY A 57 -31.67 21.92 -16.64
C GLY A 57 -30.42 22.59 -16.07
N ASN A 58 -30.47 22.99 -14.80
CA ASN A 58 -29.31 23.54 -14.09
C ASN A 58 -28.19 22.52 -13.97
N ALA A 59 -28.50 21.24 -13.65
CA ALA A 59 -27.52 20.19 -13.59
C ALA A 59 -26.81 19.94 -14.94
N LYS A 60 -27.56 19.97 -16.07
CA LYS A 60 -26.95 19.87 -17.40
C LYS A 60 -26.03 21.05 -17.70
N LEU A 61 -26.43 22.26 -17.29
CA LEU A 61 -25.60 23.45 -17.46
C LEU A 61 -24.32 23.36 -16.59
N PHE A 62 -24.44 22.88 -15.34
CA PHE A 62 -23.30 22.62 -14.47
C PHE A 62 -22.32 21.62 -15.10
N VAL A 63 -22.82 20.51 -15.62
CA VAL A 63 -21.98 19.51 -16.33
C VAL A 63 -21.26 20.13 -17.50
N LYS A 64 -21.95 20.93 -18.31
CA LYS A 64 -21.36 21.60 -19.48
C LYS A 64 -20.21 22.53 -19.12
N LEU A 65 -20.32 23.21 -17.98
CA LEU A 65 -19.32 24.21 -17.54
C LEU A 65 -18.16 23.59 -16.75
N TYR A 66 -18.48 22.62 -15.90
CA TYR A 66 -17.56 22.17 -14.85
C TYR A 66 -17.19 20.69 -14.94
N ALA A 67 -17.49 19.98 -16.03
CA ALA A 67 -17.11 18.57 -16.14
C ALA A 67 -15.60 18.35 -16.10
N ASN A 68 -14.76 19.32 -16.52
CA ASN A 68 -13.31 19.22 -16.44
C ASN A 68 -12.73 19.63 -15.07
N ASP A 69 -13.56 20.26 -14.23
CA ASP A 69 -13.13 20.74 -12.91
C ASP A 69 -13.60 19.83 -11.78
N TYR A 70 -14.76 19.13 -11.97
CA TYR A 70 -15.36 18.30 -10.92
C TYR A 70 -15.76 16.91 -11.42
N ARG A 71 -15.56 15.91 -10.55
CA ARG A 71 -16.08 14.54 -10.70
C ARG A 71 -16.74 14.13 -9.39
N HIS A 72 -17.74 13.26 -9.48
CA HIS A 72 -18.34 12.65 -8.31
C HIS A 72 -18.10 11.13 -8.33
N VAL A 73 -17.48 10.61 -7.27
CA VAL A 73 -17.22 9.18 -7.09
C VAL A 73 -18.23 8.63 -6.09
N PRO A 74 -19.18 7.77 -6.52
CA PRO A 74 -20.15 7.16 -5.62
C PRO A 74 -19.48 6.41 -4.46
N GLY A 75 -19.95 6.64 -3.24
CA GLY A 75 -19.37 6.07 -2.03
C GLY A 75 -18.10 6.77 -1.51
N ILE A 76 -17.60 7.82 -2.21
CA ILE A 76 -16.44 8.61 -1.75
C ILE A 76 -16.76 10.11 -1.68
N GLY A 77 -17.42 10.70 -2.71
CA GLY A 77 -17.75 12.11 -2.73
C GLY A 77 -17.29 12.84 -3.98
N TRP A 78 -17.24 14.17 -3.86
CA TRP A 78 -16.77 15.04 -4.93
C TRP A 78 -15.24 15.11 -4.99
N TYR A 79 -14.72 15.21 -6.21
CA TYR A 79 -13.33 15.45 -6.54
C TYR A 79 -13.21 16.70 -7.39
N ARG A 80 -12.14 17.45 -7.20
CA ARG A 80 -11.78 18.60 -8.03
C ARG A 80 -10.45 18.32 -8.76
N TRP A 81 -10.33 18.87 -9.95
CA TRP A 81 -9.09 18.84 -10.72
C TRP A 81 -8.11 19.90 -10.25
N ASP A 82 -6.86 19.52 -9.93
CA ASP A 82 -5.82 20.45 -9.45
C ASP A 82 -4.79 20.84 -10.52
N THR A 83 -5.07 20.56 -11.80
CA THR A 83 -4.21 20.66 -12.98
C THR A 83 -3.37 19.43 -13.27
N THR A 84 -3.16 18.56 -12.31
CA THR A 84 -2.36 17.33 -12.47
C THR A 84 -3.14 16.06 -12.10
N ARG A 85 -4.03 16.16 -11.12
CA ARG A 85 -4.79 15.01 -10.59
C ARG A 85 -6.16 15.42 -10.06
N TRP A 86 -6.96 14.42 -9.73
CA TRP A 86 -8.26 14.55 -9.07
C TRP A 86 -8.08 14.47 -7.54
N GLN A 87 -8.27 15.57 -6.83
CA GLN A 87 -8.24 15.61 -5.36
C GLN A 87 -9.66 15.55 -4.79
N ILE A 88 -9.83 14.96 -3.60
CA ILE A 88 -11.09 15.05 -2.87
C ILE A 88 -11.37 16.53 -2.59
N ASP A 89 -12.60 16.96 -2.86
CA ASP A 89 -13.06 18.32 -2.59
C ASP A 89 -13.43 18.45 -1.11
N GLU A 90 -12.42 18.61 -0.26
CA GLU A 90 -12.56 18.70 1.20
C GLU A 90 -13.11 20.08 1.63
N ASP A 91 -12.94 21.10 0.78
CA ASP A 91 -13.34 22.48 1.02
C ASP A 91 -14.75 22.80 0.47
N ASP A 92 -15.47 21.77 -0.05
CA ASP A 92 -16.79 21.93 -0.68
C ASP A 92 -16.80 22.99 -1.80
N THR A 93 -15.70 23.13 -2.56
CA THR A 93 -15.59 24.12 -3.64
C THR A 93 -16.64 23.92 -4.74
N VAL A 94 -17.15 22.69 -4.88
CA VAL A 94 -18.27 22.38 -5.78
C VAL A 94 -19.56 23.13 -5.44
N LEU A 95 -19.81 23.40 -4.14
CA LEU A 95 -20.97 24.21 -3.70
C LEU A 95 -20.82 25.66 -4.13
N TRP A 96 -19.62 26.22 -4.03
CA TRP A 96 -19.31 27.57 -4.53
C TRP A 96 -19.50 27.65 -6.03
N ALA A 97 -18.95 26.73 -6.80
CA ALA A 97 -19.11 26.70 -8.26
C ALA A 97 -20.58 26.60 -8.68
N ALA A 98 -21.40 25.84 -7.94
CA ALA A 98 -22.83 25.76 -8.18
C ALA A 98 -23.56 27.05 -7.80
N GLY A 99 -23.11 27.75 -6.76
CA GLY A 99 -23.60 29.10 -6.37
C GLY A 99 -23.28 30.14 -7.44
N ASP A 100 -22.04 30.19 -7.90
CA ASP A 100 -21.61 31.09 -8.98
C ASP A 100 -22.39 30.85 -10.28
N LEU A 101 -22.65 29.60 -10.63
CA LEU A 101 -23.53 29.28 -11.75
C LEU A 101 -24.91 29.92 -11.55
N ALA A 102 -25.51 29.71 -10.38
CA ALA A 102 -26.86 30.20 -10.07
C ALA A 102 -26.90 31.74 -10.09
N GLU A 103 -25.87 32.45 -9.62
CA GLU A 103 -25.73 33.90 -9.67
C GLU A 103 -25.62 34.44 -11.10
N ASN A 104 -24.99 33.67 -11.99
CA ASN A 104 -24.75 34.04 -13.37
C ASN A 104 -25.87 33.61 -14.33
N ILE A 105 -26.99 33.03 -13.83
CA ILE A 105 -28.16 32.76 -14.68
C ILE A 105 -28.68 34.11 -15.22
N ALA A 106 -28.83 34.16 -16.57
CA ALA A 106 -29.25 35.35 -17.28
C ALA A 106 -30.59 35.94 -16.77
N ALA A 107 -30.65 37.23 -16.69
CA ALA A 107 -31.91 37.94 -16.39
C ALA A 107 -32.85 38.01 -17.60
N HIS A 108 -32.34 37.86 -18.81
CA HIS A 108 -33.06 37.92 -20.08
C HIS A 108 -32.60 36.80 -21.01
N ASP A 109 -33.51 36.18 -21.75
CA ASP A 109 -33.21 35.19 -22.77
C ASP A 109 -33.21 35.79 -24.18
N PRO A 110 -32.07 35.99 -24.82
CA PRO A 110 -32.01 36.57 -26.17
C PRO A 110 -32.65 35.67 -27.22
N ARG A 111 -32.84 34.37 -26.92
CA ARG A 111 -33.52 33.40 -27.79
C ARG A 111 -35.05 33.55 -27.75
N GLY A 112 -35.59 34.28 -26.77
CA GLY A 112 -37.05 34.45 -26.60
C GLY A 112 -37.82 33.19 -26.12
N VAL A 113 -37.10 32.16 -25.63
CA VAL A 113 -37.71 30.93 -25.15
C VAL A 113 -38.31 31.11 -23.76
N PHE A 114 -37.67 31.88 -22.90
CA PHE A 114 -38.11 32.12 -21.54
C PHE A 114 -38.43 33.60 -21.32
N THR A 115 -39.53 33.86 -20.57
CA THR A 115 -39.87 35.24 -20.16
C THR A 115 -38.92 35.70 -19.07
N THR A 116 -38.67 37.02 -18.99
CA THR A 116 -37.84 37.64 -17.95
C THR A 116 -38.33 37.28 -16.55
N THR A 117 -39.65 37.29 -16.33
CA THR A 117 -40.27 36.89 -15.05
C THR A 117 -39.94 35.45 -14.66
N ALA A 118 -40.08 34.54 -15.60
CA ALA A 118 -39.76 33.11 -15.37
C ALA A 118 -38.27 32.93 -15.03
N LEU A 119 -37.35 33.61 -15.72
CA LEU A 119 -35.93 33.59 -15.43
C LEU A 119 -35.60 34.14 -14.04
N GLN A 120 -36.19 35.26 -13.66
CA GLN A 120 -35.97 35.86 -12.33
C GLN A 120 -36.46 34.94 -11.21
N GLN A 121 -37.66 34.32 -11.38
CA GLN A 121 -38.18 33.35 -10.41
C GLN A 121 -37.29 32.13 -10.33
N HIS A 122 -36.85 31.58 -11.46
CA HIS A 122 -35.95 30.42 -11.54
C HIS A 122 -34.60 30.71 -10.87
N ARG A 123 -33.96 31.89 -11.19
CA ARG A 123 -32.70 32.29 -10.58
C ARG A 123 -32.82 32.42 -9.05
N ARG A 124 -33.89 33.07 -8.55
CA ARG A 124 -34.14 33.17 -7.10
C ARG A 124 -34.30 31.81 -6.43
N ARG A 125 -34.98 30.88 -7.07
CA ARG A 125 -35.13 29.51 -6.57
C ARG A 125 -33.79 28.77 -6.57
N THR A 126 -33.04 28.86 -7.66
CA THR A 126 -31.72 28.19 -7.82
C THR A 126 -30.71 28.67 -6.82
N LEU A 127 -30.67 29.94 -6.47
CA LEU A 127 -29.80 30.54 -5.46
C LEU A 127 -30.08 30.10 -4.02
N SER A 128 -31.19 29.42 -3.77
CA SER A 128 -31.46 28.86 -2.44
C SER A 128 -30.57 27.65 -2.18
N THR A 129 -30.25 27.39 -0.91
CA THR A 129 -29.53 26.13 -0.52
C THR A 129 -30.18 24.88 -1.09
N THR A 130 -31.54 24.83 -1.10
CA THR A 130 -32.30 23.73 -1.69
C THR A 130 -32.06 23.63 -3.20
N GLY A 131 -32.05 24.76 -3.92
CA GLY A 131 -31.84 24.78 -5.37
C GLY A 131 -30.42 24.35 -5.76
N ILE A 132 -29.40 24.84 -5.05
CA ILE A 132 -27.99 24.45 -5.25
C ILE A 132 -27.83 22.94 -4.99
N ASN A 133 -28.32 22.44 -3.86
CA ASN A 133 -28.24 21.02 -3.53
C ASN A 133 -29.04 20.13 -4.51
N ALA A 134 -30.20 20.60 -4.99
CA ALA A 134 -31.00 19.86 -5.99
C ALA A 134 -30.25 19.78 -7.33
N MET A 135 -29.62 20.86 -7.78
CA MET A 135 -28.76 20.88 -8.96
C MET A 135 -27.60 19.87 -8.83
N LEU A 136 -26.83 19.93 -7.74
CA LEU A 136 -25.69 19.02 -7.51
C LEU A 136 -26.14 17.57 -7.34
N THR A 137 -27.32 17.34 -6.70
CA THR A 137 -27.89 16.00 -6.58
C THR A 137 -28.20 15.38 -7.93
N GLN A 138 -28.68 16.17 -8.90
CA GLN A 138 -28.89 15.74 -10.27
C GLN A 138 -27.58 15.60 -11.04
N ALA A 139 -26.63 16.53 -10.84
CA ALA A 139 -25.35 16.55 -11.56
C ALA A 139 -24.45 15.35 -11.19
N ARG A 140 -24.42 14.95 -9.92
CA ARG A 140 -23.51 13.88 -9.44
C ARG A 140 -23.67 12.53 -10.17
N SER A 141 -24.84 12.26 -10.79
CA SER A 141 -25.10 11.05 -11.55
C SER A 141 -25.00 11.25 -13.08
N ALA A 142 -24.69 12.46 -13.52
CA ALA A 142 -24.64 12.78 -14.94
C ALA A 142 -23.39 12.19 -15.63
N PRO A 143 -23.52 11.78 -16.91
CA PRO A 143 -22.34 11.46 -17.72
C PRO A 143 -21.36 12.66 -17.74
N GLY A 144 -20.06 12.38 -17.63
CA GLY A 144 -19.02 13.41 -17.56
C GLY A 144 -18.73 13.88 -16.13
N ILE A 145 -19.64 13.68 -15.16
CA ILE A 145 -19.41 13.97 -13.74
C ILE A 145 -19.18 12.69 -12.94
N VAL A 146 -20.05 11.68 -13.14
CA VAL A 146 -19.92 10.42 -12.40
C VAL A 146 -18.66 9.67 -12.81
N LEU A 147 -17.83 9.29 -11.84
CA LEU A 147 -16.63 8.50 -12.01
C LEU A 147 -16.69 7.27 -11.11
N ASN A 148 -16.48 6.09 -11.70
CA ASN A 148 -16.38 4.87 -10.89
C ASN A 148 -15.05 4.86 -10.12
N ALA A 149 -15.10 4.54 -8.81
CA ALA A 149 -13.91 4.43 -7.97
C ALA A 149 -12.83 3.50 -8.55
N ALA A 150 -13.22 2.45 -9.28
CA ALA A 150 -12.30 1.53 -9.92
C ALA A 150 -11.48 2.14 -11.07
N ARG A 151 -11.83 3.33 -11.55
CA ARG A 151 -11.06 4.07 -12.55
C ARG A 151 -10.00 4.99 -11.95
N LEU A 152 -10.15 5.34 -10.66
CA LEU A 152 -9.13 6.13 -9.95
C LEU A 152 -7.87 5.27 -9.76
N ASP A 153 -6.73 5.85 -10.11
CA ASP A 153 -5.39 5.24 -9.97
C ASP A 153 -5.29 3.84 -10.60
N ALA A 154 -6.09 3.56 -11.64
CA ALA A 154 -6.23 2.24 -12.23
C ALA A 154 -5.06 1.82 -13.11
N ASP A 155 -4.33 2.77 -13.70
CA ASP A 155 -3.17 2.46 -14.53
C ASP A 155 -1.95 2.12 -13.65
N PRO A 156 -1.50 0.84 -13.63
CA PRO A 156 -0.38 0.42 -12.80
C PRO A 156 0.97 0.94 -13.30
N TYR A 157 1.04 1.46 -14.51
CA TYR A 157 2.27 1.90 -15.17
C TYR A 157 2.40 3.41 -15.28
N ALA A 158 1.37 4.16 -14.87
CA ALA A 158 1.40 5.61 -14.85
C ALA A 158 1.68 6.12 -13.43
N LEU A 159 2.64 7.02 -13.29
CA LEU A 159 2.97 7.72 -12.04
C LEU A 159 2.67 9.20 -12.22
N CYS A 160 1.70 9.72 -11.47
CA CYS A 160 1.40 11.13 -11.45
C CYS A 160 2.44 11.89 -10.62
N THR A 161 2.95 12.98 -11.18
CA THR A 161 3.94 13.88 -10.56
C THR A 161 3.52 15.35 -10.77
N PRO A 162 4.09 16.31 -10.04
CA PRO A 162 3.82 17.74 -10.29
C PRO A 162 4.13 18.18 -11.74
N ASP A 163 5.10 17.53 -12.40
CA ASP A 163 5.53 17.88 -13.76
C ASP A 163 4.70 17.18 -14.85
N GLY A 164 3.80 16.26 -14.47
CA GLY A 164 2.98 15.48 -15.37
C GLY A 164 2.91 14.01 -15.04
N ILE A 165 2.43 13.22 -15.99
CA ILE A 165 2.25 11.78 -15.82
C ILE A 165 3.39 11.02 -16.47
N VAL A 166 4.16 10.29 -15.70
CA VAL A 166 5.28 9.45 -16.17
C VAL A 166 4.75 8.09 -16.56
N ASP A 167 5.02 7.64 -17.79
CA ASP A 167 4.91 6.24 -18.17
C ASP A 167 6.14 5.47 -17.64
N LEU A 168 5.96 4.63 -16.63
CA LEU A 168 7.02 3.88 -15.97
C LEU A 168 7.70 2.83 -16.84
N ARG A 169 7.13 2.50 -18.02
CA ARG A 169 7.75 1.58 -18.98
C ARG A 169 8.81 2.29 -19.83
N THR A 170 8.61 3.56 -20.11
CA THR A 170 9.46 4.35 -21.00
C THR A 170 10.24 5.44 -20.28
N GLY A 171 9.74 5.93 -19.14
CA GLY A 171 10.23 7.11 -18.44
C GLY A 171 9.75 8.44 -19.04
N LEU A 172 8.93 8.40 -20.09
CA LEU A 172 8.43 9.63 -20.75
C LEU A 172 7.32 10.28 -19.92
N ILE A 173 7.31 11.61 -19.92
CA ILE A 173 6.31 12.41 -19.22
C ILE A 173 5.33 12.98 -20.24
N LYS A 174 4.04 12.91 -19.92
CA LYS A 174 2.97 13.55 -20.69
C LYS A 174 2.21 14.57 -19.86
N SER A 175 1.60 15.55 -20.50
CA SER A 175 0.68 16.48 -19.84
C SER A 175 -0.57 15.74 -19.35
N PRO A 176 -1.07 16.06 -18.13
CA PRO A 176 -2.29 15.48 -17.61
C PRO A 176 -3.53 15.92 -18.39
N ASP A 177 -4.48 15.01 -18.55
CA ASP A 177 -5.77 15.22 -19.23
C ASP A 177 -6.92 14.84 -18.26
N PRO A 178 -7.78 15.79 -17.83
CA PRO A 178 -8.84 15.53 -16.85
C PRO A 178 -9.88 14.53 -17.33
N ASP A 179 -10.01 14.29 -18.64
CA ASP A 179 -10.96 13.32 -19.20
C ASP A 179 -10.40 11.90 -19.33
N LYS A 180 -9.09 11.75 -19.25
CA LYS A 180 -8.41 10.46 -19.46
C LYS A 180 -7.63 9.99 -18.25
N ASP A 181 -7.03 10.92 -17.51
CA ASP A 181 -6.09 10.63 -16.44
C ASP A 181 -6.77 10.80 -15.06
N PHE A 182 -7.19 9.67 -14.49
CA PHE A 182 -7.92 9.65 -13.21
C PHE A 182 -6.99 9.31 -12.04
N HIS A 183 -5.90 10.06 -11.90
CA HIS A 183 -5.00 9.93 -10.75
C HIS A 183 -5.54 10.71 -9.56
N SER A 184 -5.58 10.09 -8.38
CA SER A 184 -5.94 10.74 -7.13
C SER A 184 -4.72 11.00 -6.23
N ARG A 185 -3.57 10.46 -6.59
CA ARG A 185 -2.29 10.59 -5.87
C ARG A 185 -1.22 11.12 -6.80
N SER A 186 -0.27 11.86 -6.24
CA SER A 186 0.91 12.38 -6.93
C SER A 186 2.13 12.26 -6.03
N THR A 187 3.30 12.21 -6.60
CA THR A 187 4.56 12.43 -5.88
C THR A 187 4.65 13.89 -5.44
N SER A 188 5.52 14.18 -4.47
CA SER A 188 5.78 15.56 -4.01
C SER A 188 6.73 16.33 -4.92
N VAL A 189 7.48 15.62 -5.77
CA VAL A 189 8.47 16.21 -6.71
C VAL A 189 8.32 15.58 -8.09
N GLY A 190 8.70 16.32 -9.13
CA GLY A 190 8.87 15.76 -10.47
C GLY A 190 10.20 15.01 -10.59
N PRO A 191 10.35 14.10 -11.56
CA PRO A 191 11.58 13.35 -11.75
C PRO A 191 12.65 14.18 -12.47
N TYR A 192 13.91 13.98 -12.06
CA TYR A 192 15.07 14.47 -12.77
C TYR A 192 16.01 13.31 -13.11
N HIS A 193 16.31 13.14 -14.38
CA HIS A 193 17.25 12.10 -14.84
C HIS A 193 18.69 12.57 -14.67
N GLY A 194 19.16 12.66 -13.44
CA GLY A 194 20.53 12.99 -13.07
C GLY A 194 21.02 12.10 -11.94
N ASN A 195 22.33 12.12 -11.72
CA ASN A 195 22.92 11.35 -10.63
C ASN A 195 22.65 12.04 -9.29
N PRO A 196 21.96 11.43 -8.30
CA PRO A 196 21.84 11.92 -6.94
C PRO A 196 23.06 11.45 -6.11
N PRO A 197 24.14 12.28 -5.97
CA PRO A 197 25.40 11.79 -5.44
C PRO A 197 25.36 11.45 -3.95
N ARG A 198 24.59 12.20 -3.14
CA ARG A 198 24.44 11.92 -1.70
C ARG A 198 23.62 10.66 -1.46
N TRP A 199 22.56 10.47 -2.24
CA TRP A 199 21.77 9.25 -2.20
C TRP A 199 22.61 8.01 -2.51
N ASN A 200 23.38 8.07 -3.60
CA ASN A 200 24.25 6.96 -3.98
C ASN A 200 25.33 6.70 -2.92
N ARG A 201 25.90 7.76 -2.35
CA ARG A 201 26.87 7.63 -1.27
C ARG A 201 26.24 7.01 -0.02
N PHE A 202 25.06 7.46 0.36
CA PHE A 202 24.28 6.89 1.48
C PHE A 202 24.06 5.38 1.29
N LEU A 203 23.66 4.93 0.09
CA LEU A 203 23.45 3.51 -0.18
C LEU A 203 24.76 2.71 -0.07
N LEU A 204 25.87 3.21 -0.61
CA LEU A 204 27.17 2.54 -0.52
C LEU A 204 27.72 2.53 0.92
N ASP A 205 27.52 3.59 1.69
CA ASP A 205 27.89 3.62 3.11
C ASP A 205 27.05 2.63 3.92
N THR A 206 25.79 2.40 3.54
CA THR A 206 24.88 1.49 4.21
C THR A 206 25.17 0.02 3.88
N PHE A 207 25.37 -0.32 2.60
CA PHE A 207 25.48 -1.71 2.16
C PHE A 207 26.89 -2.15 1.82
N GLY A 208 27.79 -1.24 1.53
CA GLY A 208 29.18 -1.46 1.15
C GLY A 208 29.53 -0.88 -0.21
N ASP A 209 30.79 -0.53 -0.39
CA ASP A 209 31.38 -0.12 -1.67
C ASP A 209 32.21 -1.27 -2.28
N ASP A 210 31.88 -2.50 -1.88
CA ASP A 210 32.37 -3.77 -2.44
C ASP A 210 31.35 -4.34 -3.42
N ASP A 211 31.66 -5.46 -4.04
CA ASP A 211 30.79 -6.08 -5.05
C ASP A 211 29.44 -6.52 -4.44
N GLU A 212 29.45 -7.06 -3.22
CA GLU A 212 28.23 -7.47 -2.51
C GLU A 212 27.34 -6.26 -2.16
N GLY A 213 27.94 -5.16 -1.71
CA GLY A 213 27.22 -3.93 -1.42
C GLY A 213 26.61 -3.30 -2.66
N ARG A 214 27.33 -3.31 -3.78
CA ARG A 214 26.81 -2.83 -5.06
C ARG A 214 25.67 -3.70 -5.59
N GLU A 215 25.76 -5.03 -5.43
CA GLU A 215 24.66 -5.96 -5.74
C GLU A 215 23.40 -5.64 -4.90
N MET A 216 23.60 -5.32 -3.61
CA MET A 216 22.49 -4.89 -2.74
C MET A 216 21.86 -3.56 -3.21
N VAL A 217 22.66 -2.58 -3.62
CA VAL A 217 22.17 -1.29 -4.13
C VAL A 217 21.41 -1.48 -5.45
N ASP A 218 21.92 -2.33 -6.34
CA ASP A 218 21.30 -2.67 -7.61
C ASP A 218 19.93 -3.37 -7.41
N PHE A 219 19.90 -4.34 -6.51
CA PHE A 219 18.65 -5.00 -6.11
C PHE A 219 17.64 -4.03 -5.49
N LEU A 220 18.10 -3.12 -4.63
CA LEU A 220 17.23 -2.10 -4.04
C LEU A 220 16.64 -1.17 -5.09
N GLN A 221 17.41 -0.78 -6.10
CA GLN A 221 16.87 0.01 -7.21
C GLN A 221 15.74 -0.73 -7.91
N LEU A 222 15.93 -2.02 -8.21
CA LEU A 222 14.91 -2.85 -8.85
C LEU A 222 13.66 -3.00 -7.96
N LEU A 223 13.86 -3.29 -6.67
CA LEU A 223 12.78 -3.51 -5.70
C LEU A 223 11.99 -2.23 -5.40
N LEU A 224 12.66 -1.10 -5.23
CA LEU A 224 12.03 0.20 -5.03
C LEU A 224 11.37 0.68 -6.32
N GLY A 225 12.00 0.44 -7.48
CA GLY A 225 11.40 0.68 -8.78
C GLY A 225 10.11 -0.14 -9.00
N TYR A 226 10.13 -1.43 -8.68
CA TYR A 226 8.91 -2.24 -8.62
C TYR A 226 7.86 -1.60 -7.69
N SER A 227 8.30 -1.06 -6.56
CA SER A 227 7.40 -0.49 -5.55
C SER A 227 6.67 0.76 -6.03
N VAL A 228 7.23 1.58 -6.91
CA VAL A 228 6.52 2.75 -7.47
C VAL A 228 5.57 2.37 -8.61
N THR A 229 5.62 1.16 -9.16
CA THR A 229 4.61 0.67 -10.09
C THR A 229 3.30 0.34 -9.38
N GLY A 230 2.19 0.14 -10.09
CA GLY A 230 0.96 -0.44 -9.57
C GLY A 230 0.86 -1.94 -9.78
N ASP A 231 1.88 -2.56 -10.37
CA ASP A 231 1.94 -4.01 -10.54
C ASP A 231 2.14 -4.70 -9.18
N VAL A 232 1.30 -5.66 -8.85
CA VAL A 232 1.37 -6.46 -7.63
C VAL A 232 1.73 -7.93 -7.91
N GLY A 233 2.10 -8.24 -9.15
CA GLY A 233 2.46 -9.58 -9.59
C GLY A 233 3.70 -10.15 -8.88
N GLY A 234 4.66 -9.31 -8.49
CA GLY A 234 5.86 -9.69 -7.75
C GLY A 234 5.60 -10.14 -6.29
N GLN A 235 4.42 -9.88 -5.74
CA GLN A 235 3.95 -10.31 -4.41
C GLN A 235 4.96 -10.11 -3.28
N VAL A 236 5.74 -9.02 -3.29
CA VAL A 236 6.71 -8.69 -2.25
C VAL A 236 6.09 -7.79 -1.20
N LEU A 237 6.41 -8.05 0.06
CA LEU A 237 5.87 -7.38 1.23
C LEU A 237 6.77 -6.29 1.75
N PRO A 238 6.16 -5.17 1.98
CA PRO A 238 6.47 -4.22 3.03
C PRO A 238 5.18 -3.71 3.74
N PHE A 239 5.25 -3.14 4.92
CA PHE A 239 4.29 -3.26 6.02
C PHE A 239 3.73 -1.98 6.65
N LEU A 240 2.53 -2.05 7.34
CA LEU A 240 2.01 -1.06 8.30
C LEU A 240 2.04 -1.59 9.75
N PRO A 241 2.52 -0.83 10.75
CA PRO A 241 2.54 -1.27 12.14
C PRO A 241 1.13 -1.52 12.65
N GLY A 242 0.99 -2.55 13.45
CA GLY A 242 -0.27 -2.90 14.06
C GLY A 242 -1.40 -3.31 13.09
N PHE A 243 -1.30 -2.97 11.81
CA PHE A 243 -2.26 -3.31 10.78
C PHE A 243 -2.10 -4.75 10.26
N LEU A 244 -0.88 -5.30 10.32
CA LEU A 244 -0.58 -6.67 9.94
C LEU A 244 -0.26 -7.56 11.14
N MET A 245 -0.26 -7.00 12.34
CA MET A 245 -0.09 -7.77 13.57
C MET A 245 -1.41 -8.37 14.02
N SER A 246 -1.33 -9.56 14.60
CA SER A 246 -2.47 -10.20 15.25
C SER A 246 -3.03 -9.30 16.34
N ARG A 247 -4.30 -8.93 16.22
CA ARG A 247 -5.02 -8.13 17.22
C ARG A 247 -6.17 -8.92 17.78
N PRO A 248 -6.58 -8.69 19.05
CA PRO A 248 -7.75 -9.32 19.65
C PRO A 248 -9.07 -8.95 18.93
N TYR A 249 -9.09 -7.87 18.18
CA TYR A 249 -10.27 -7.38 17.45
C TYR A 249 -9.98 -7.18 15.98
N GLU A 250 -10.95 -7.49 15.10
CA GLU A 250 -10.87 -7.21 13.67
C GLU A 250 -10.70 -5.70 13.42
N GLY A 251 -9.75 -5.34 12.55
CA GLY A 251 -9.52 -3.94 12.17
C GLY A 251 -10.74 -3.35 11.44
N HIS A 252 -10.97 -2.05 11.60
CA HIS A 252 -12.11 -1.39 10.99
C HIS A 252 -11.95 -1.30 9.46
N PRO A 253 -13.02 -1.48 8.65
CA PRO A 253 -12.95 -1.37 7.18
C PRO A 253 -12.45 -0.02 6.65
N THR A 254 -12.46 1.04 7.48
CA THR A 254 -11.91 2.36 7.16
C THR A 254 -10.40 2.35 6.98
N ASP A 255 -9.68 1.50 7.72
CA ASP A 255 -8.20 1.38 7.60
C ASP A 255 -7.80 0.92 6.19
N LEU A 256 -8.63 0.06 5.58
CA LEU A 256 -8.41 -0.43 4.22
C LEU A 256 -8.65 0.65 3.17
N ALA A 257 -9.50 1.65 3.45
CA ALA A 257 -9.78 2.73 2.51
C ALA A 257 -8.56 3.65 2.28
N GLU A 258 -7.68 3.75 3.26
CA GLU A 258 -6.43 4.52 3.15
C GLU A 258 -5.42 3.91 2.17
N LEU A 259 -5.57 2.63 1.84
CA LEU A 259 -4.69 1.93 0.90
C LEU A 259 -5.01 2.26 -0.56
N HIS A 260 -6.20 2.81 -0.83
CA HIS A 260 -6.66 3.13 -2.18
C HIS A 260 -5.72 4.11 -2.89
N GLY A 261 -5.24 3.75 -4.07
CA GLY A 261 -4.36 4.56 -4.91
C GLY A 261 -2.92 4.71 -4.42
N ARG A 262 -2.54 4.11 -3.27
CA ARG A 262 -1.16 4.16 -2.80
C ARG A 262 -0.29 3.14 -3.54
N ARG A 263 0.98 3.49 -3.78
CA ARG A 263 2.00 2.63 -4.40
C ARG A 263 2.94 2.03 -3.35
N VAL A 264 3.36 2.84 -2.41
CA VAL A 264 4.27 2.46 -1.32
C VAL A 264 3.60 2.77 0.00
N ILE A 265 3.65 1.82 0.92
CA ILE A 265 3.15 1.94 2.28
C ILE A 265 4.26 1.52 3.20
N VAL A 266 4.79 2.46 3.96
CA VAL A 266 5.86 2.23 4.92
C VAL A 266 5.27 2.01 6.30
N CYS A 267 5.83 1.08 7.02
CA CYS A 267 5.41 0.67 8.33
C CYS A 267 6.59 0.60 9.28
N SER A 268 6.43 1.24 10.40
CA SER A 268 7.38 1.31 11.49
C SER A 268 6.74 0.85 12.79
N GLU A 269 7.53 0.67 13.85
CA GLU A 269 7.07 0.29 15.21
C GLU A 269 6.65 -1.18 15.36
N VAL A 270 7.55 -2.10 15.00
CA VAL A 270 7.45 -3.49 15.44
C VAL A 270 7.99 -3.60 16.85
N LYS A 271 7.14 -4.03 17.77
CA LYS A 271 7.53 -4.30 19.14
C LYS A 271 8.07 -5.73 19.28
N HIS A 272 8.89 -5.94 20.28
CA HIS A 272 9.30 -7.30 20.64
C HIS A 272 8.07 -8.14 21.00
N GLY A 273 7.95 -9.33 20.40
CA GLY A 273 6.81 -10.24 20.61
C GLY A 273 5.57 -9.93 19.76
N ASP A 274 5.61 -8.93 18.87
CA ASP A 274 4.55 -8.73 17.88
C ASP A 274 4.48 -9.94 16.93
N LYS A 275 3.26 -10.35 16.60
CA LYS A 275 3.01 -11.50 15.74
C LYS A 275 2.25 -11.13 14.49
N PHE A 276 2.66 -11.65 13.33
CA PHE A 276 1.97 -11.45 12.08
C PHE A 276 0.55 -12.01 12.06
N ASP A 277 -0.38 -11.24 11.48
CA ASP A 277 -1.63 -11.78 10.94
C ASP A 277 -1.38 -12.27 9.49
N GLU A 278 -1.01 -13.54 9.36
CA GLU A 278 -0.67 -14.14 8.07
C GLU A 278 -1.81 -14.08 7.05
N ALA A 279 -3.07 -14.18 7.51
CA ALA A 279 -4.24 -14.11 6.64
C ALA A 279 -4.36 -12.70 6.03
N ARG A 280 -4.15 -11.68 6.85
CA ARG A 280 -4.16 -10.28 6.43
C ARG A 280 -3.00 -9.94 5.51
N VAL A 281 -1.81 -10.46 5.80
CA VAL A 281 -0.65 -10.38 4.90
C VAL A 281 -1.00 -10.96 3.53
N LYS A 282 -1.57 -12.17 3.49
CA LYS A 282 -1.97 -12.83 2.24
C LYS A 282 -3.05 -12.05 1.48
N LEU A 283 -4.04 -11.49 2.18
CA LEU A 283 -5.09 -10.65 1.60
C LEU A 283 -4.51 -9.41 0.91
N LEU A 284 -3.63 -8.69 1.60
CA LEU A 284 -3.11 -7.40 1.12
C LEU A 284 -2.06 -7.54 0.01
N THR A 285 -1.45 -8.71 -0.12
CA THR A 285 -0.43 -9.01 -1.13
C THR A 285 -0.91 -9.99 -2.20
N GLY A 286 -2.14 -10.50 -2.07
CA GLY A 286 -2.70 -11.49 -2.98
C GLY A 286 -3.10 -10.95 -4.35
N GLY A 287 -3.26 -9.63 -4.48
CA GLY A 287 -3.73 -9.02 -5.72
C GLY A 287 -5.25 -9.06 -5.90
N ASP A 288 -6.01 -9.61 -4.95
CA ASP A 288 -7.47 -9.63 -4.99
C ASP A 288 -8.06 -8.24 -4.68
N ARG A 289 -9.27 -7.98 -5.19
CA ARG A 289 -9.96 -6.71 -4.93
C ARG A 289 -10.28 -6.55 -3.45
N ILE A 290 -9.91 -5.39 -2.91
CA ILE A 290 -10.16 -5.03 -1.51
C ILE A 290 -11.47 -4.26 -1.41
N LYS A 291 -12.35 -4.69 -0.49
CA LYS A 291 -13.60 -4.00 -0.14
C LYS A 291 -13.35 -3.13 1.09
N ALA A 292 -13.58 -1.83 0.96
CA ALA A 292 -13.35 -0.84 2.00
C ALA A 292 -14.52 0.16 2.09
N ARG A 293 -14.55 0.96 3.14
CA ARG A 293 -15.46 2.12 3.24
C ARG A 293 -14.81 3.23 4.04
N ARG A 294 -15.15 4.48 3.71
CA ARG A 294 -14.82 5.64 4.54
C ARG A 294 -15.86 5.82 5.64
N MET A 295 -15.52 6.57 6.68
CA MET A 295 -16.42 6.81 7.78
C MET A 295 -17.72 7.48 7.28
N ARG A 296 -18.88 6.93 7.66
CA ARG A 296 -20.22 7.39 7.23
C ARG A 296 -20.49 7.38 5.72
N GLN A 297 -19.74 6.60 4.95
CA GLN A 297 -19.92 6.45 3.52
C GLN A 297 -20.22 5.00 3.14
N ASP A 298 -20.67 4.76 1.91
CA ASP A 298 -20.94 3.43 1.37
C ASP A 298 -19.65 2.66 1.09
N PHE A 299 -19.79 1.33 0.95
CA PHE A 299 -18.67 0.48 0.57
C PHE A 299 -18.28 0.70 -0.89
N PHE A 300 -16.98 0.72 -1.14
CA PHE A 300 -16.39 0.65 -2.48
C PHE A 300 -15.36 -0.47 -2.56
N SER A 301 -14.99 -0.87 -3.78
CA SER A 301 -13.98 -1.89 -4.02
C SER A 301 -12.92 -1.38 -4.99
N PHE A 302 -11.66 -1.65 -4.68
CA PHE A 302 -10.55 -1.23 -5.52
C PHE A 302 -9.54 -2.37 -5.73
N GLN A 303 -8.78 -2.28 -6.81
CA GLN A 303 -7.63 -3.15 -7.06
C GLN A 303 -6.45 -2.64 -6.26
N PRO A 304 -5.75 -3.47 -5.47
CA PRO A 304 -4.54 -3.05 -4.79
C PRO A 304 -3.45 -2.68 -5.80
N THR A 305 -2.73 -1.60 -5.52
CA THR A 305 -1.58 -1.12 -6.30
C THR A 305 -0.35 -0.93 -5.41
N HIS A 306 -0.50 -1.20 -4.13
CA HIS A 306 0.49 -0.92 -3.10
C HIS A 306 1.44 -2.09 -2.88
N LYS A 307 2.65 -1.74 -2.46
CA LYS A 307 3.62 -2.61 -1.80
C LYS A 307 3.78 -2.13 -0.36
N LEU A 308 3.99 -3.07 0.51
CA LEU A 308 4.07 -2.80 1.93
C LEU A 308 5.55 -2.89 2.37
N TRP A 309 6.18 -1.95 3.07
CA TRP A 309 7.55 -1.96 3.58
C TRP A 309 7.55 -1.96 5.11
N LEU A 310 8.16 -2.94 5.75
CA LEU A 310 8.33 -2.97 7.19
C LEU A 310 9.71 -2.46 7.58
N LEU A 311 9.73 -1.44 8.41
CA LEU A 311 10.94 -0.96 9.07
C LEU A 311 10.86 -1.29 10.56
N GLY A 312 11.86 -1.93 11.11
CA GLY A 312 11.86 -2.26 12.54
C GLY A 312 13.15 -2.89 13.00
N ASN A 313 13.44 -2.71 14.29
CA ASN A 313 14.59 -3.31 14.97
C ASN A 313 14.29 -4.75 15.44
N HIS A 314 13.03 -5.15 15.42
CA HIS A 314 12.59 -6.47 15.84
C HIS A 314 11.91 -7.20 14.68
N ARG A 315 12.10 -8.50 14.62
CA ARG A 315 11.42 -9.38 13.67
C ARG A 315 10.13 -9.89 14.33
N PRO A 316 8.94 -9.68 13.73
CA PRO A 316 7.70 -10.21 14.28
C PRO A 316 7.67 -11.74 14.25
N GLU A 317 7.02 -12.34 15.24
CA GLU A 317 6.78 -13.78 15.25
C GLU A 317 5.87 -14.19 14.08
N VAL A 318 6.17 -15.34 13.49
CA VAL A 318 5.36 -15.95 12.43
C VAL A 318 4.68 -17.21 13.00
N GLY A 319 3.35 -17.29 12.87
CA GLY A 319 2.57 -18.36 13.51
C GLY A 319 2.75 -19.72 12.85
N THR A 320 2.34 -19.84 11.59
CA THR A 320 2.40 -21.10 10.83
C THR A 320 3.45 -21.07 9.73
N GLY A 321 3.83 -19.89 9.27
CA GLY A 321 4.96 -19.64 8.38
C GLY A 321 4.96 -20.41 7.06
N GLY A 322 3.80 -20.85 6.56
CA GLY A 322 3.76 -21.70 5.38
C GLY A 322 4.40 -21.06 4.14
N PHE A 323 4.79 -21.88 3.15
CA PHE A 323 5.43 -21.45 1.89
C PHE A 323 4.77 -20.22 1.24
N ALA A 324 3.43 -20.14 1.28
CA ALA A 324 2.68 -19.01 0.74
C ALA A 324 2.97 -17.68 1.45
N PHE A 325 3.39 -17.68 2.70
CA PHE A 325 3.82 -16.50 3.45
C PHE A 325 5.28 -16.16 3.10
N TRP A 326 6.21 -17.11 3.27
CA TRP A 326 7.65 -16.90 3.11
C TRP A 326 8.07 -16.48 1.70
N ARG A 327 7.43 -17.02 0.66
CA ARG A 327 7.71 -16.61 -0.72
C ARG A 327 7.48 -15.12 -0.98
N ARG A 328 6.71 -14.44 -0.11
CA ARG A 328 6.41 -13.01 -0.19
C ARG A 328 7.39 -12.15 0.60
N MET A 329 8.08 -12.75 1.57
CA MET A 329 8.99 -12.01 2.45
C MET A 329 10.35 -11.78 1.79
N ARG A 330 10.90 -10.58 2.01
CA ARG A 330 12.29 -10.24 1.70
C ARG A 330 12.85 -9.48 2.88
N LEU A 331 13.72 -10.12 3.64
CA LEU A 331 14.41 -9.47 4.75
C LEU A 331 15.69 -8.82 4.19
N ILE A 332 15.70 -7.49 4.17
CA ILE A 332 16.84 -6.70 3.74
C ILE A 332 17.67 -6.37 5.00
N PRO A 333 18.87 -6.95 5.15
CA PRO A 333 19.68 -6.74 6.35
C PRO A 333 20.41 -5.39 6.28
N PHE A 334 20.18 -4.54 7.31
CA PHE A 334 20.92 -3.30 7.56
C PHE A 334 21.90 -3.58 8.71
N GLU A 335 23.12 -3.98 8.40
CA GLU A 335 24.09 -4.50 9.39
C GLU A 335 25.21 -3.50 9.70
N ARG A 336 25.39 -2.46 8.88
CA ARG A 336 26.45 -1.48 9.08
C ARG A 336 26.02 -0.38 10.03
N VAL A 337 26.86 -0.10 11.00
CA VAL A 337 26.73 1.01 11.93
C VAL A 337 27.46 2.22 11.37
N VAL A 338 26.74 3.34 11.25
CA VAL A 338 27.36 4.62 10.89
C VAL A 338 28.05 5.18 12.14
N SER A 339 29.37 5.42 12.04
CA SER A 339 30.13 6.04 13.12
C SER A 339 29.69 7.49 13.35
N ASP A 340 29.78 7.96 14.60
CA ASP A 340 29.28 9.30 14.99
C ASP A 340 29.92 10.45 14.19
N ASP A 341 31.17 10.30 13.76
CA ASP A 341 31.87 11.26 12.92
C ASP A 341 31.35 11.34 11.48
N ARG A 342 30.57 10.34 11.04
CA ARG A 342 29.92 10.29 9.71
C ARG A 342 28.42 10.48 9.77
N LYS A 343 27.86 10.63 10.94
CA LYS A 343 26.43 10.85 11.14
C LYS A 343 26.03 12.22 10.60
N ILE A 344 25.04 12.27 9.75
CA ILE A 344 24.47 13.49 9.18
C ILE A 344 23.08 13.67 9.76
N ASP A 345 22.91 14.72 10.57
CA ASP A 345 21.60 15.05 11.15
C ASP A 345 20.61 15.41 10.05
N ASN A 346 19.37 14.94 10.19
CA ASN A 346 18.28 15.19 9.24
C ASN A 346 18.61 14.78 7.79
N LEU A 347 19.43 13.73 7.59
CA LEU A 347 19.81 13.28 6.25
C LEU A 347 18.61 13.01 5.34
N ALA A 348 17.52 12.47 5.87
CA ALA A 348 16.31 12.19 5.09
C ALA A 348 15.72 13.48 4.50
N ASP A 349 15.64 14.57 5.27
CA ASP A 349 15.14 15.87 4.80
C ASP A 349 16.05 16.49 3.76
N ILE A 350 17.37 16.39 3.98
CA ILE A 350 18.39 16.86 3.03
C ILE A 350 18.24 16.11 1.71
N LEU A 351 18.13 14.80 1.73
CA LEU A 351 17.96 13.97 0.52
C LEU A 351 16.66 14.31 -0.22
N VAL A 352 15.55 14.46 0.50
CA VAL A 352 14.26 14.82 -0.12
C VAL A 352 14.32 16.23 -0.73
N THR A 353 14.91 17.19 0.00
CA THR A 353 14.89 18.60 -0.43
C THR A 353 15.89 18.88 -1.56
N GLU A 354 17.10 18.30 -1.49
CA GLU A 354 18.18 18.61 -2.43
C GLU A 354 18.23 17.62 -3.60
N GLU A 355 17.92 16.35 -3.38
CA GLU A 355 18.08 15.28 -4.38
C GLU A 355 16.76 14.52 -4.71
N GLY A 356 15.64 14.91 -4.10
CA GLY A 356 14.35 14.24 -4.31
C GLY A 356 13.99 13.98 -5.78
N PRO A 357 14.11 14.98 -6.70
CA PRO A 357 13.89 14.75 -8.12
C PRO A 357 14.81 13.69 -8.74
N GLY A 358 16.11 13.70 -8.39
CA GLY A 358 17.10 12.72 -8.85
C GLY A 358 16.83 11.32 -8.29
N ILE A 359 16.45 11.23 -7.00
CA ILE A 359 16.04 9.96 -6.37
C ILE A 359 14.80 9.40 -7.06
N LEU A 360 13.81 10.25 -7.38
CA LEU A 360 12.63 9.81 -8.13
C LEU A 360 13.01 9.31 -9.53
N GLY A 361 13.94 9.97 -10.23
CA GLY A 361 14.50 9.49 -11.50
C GLY A 361 15.13 8.11 -11.35
N TRP A 362 15.95 7.91 -10.31
CA TRP A 362 16.58 6.63 -9.99
C TRP A 362 15.56 5.51 -9.70
N LEU A 363 14.44 5.82 -9.04
CA LEU A 363 13.33 4.90 -8.81
C LEU A 363 12.61 4.54 -10.12
N ILE A 364 12.41 5.52 -11.01
CA ILE A 364 11.78 5.30 -12.33
C ILE A 364 12.68 4.42 -13.21
N ASP A 365 13.99 4.59 -13.16
CA ASP A 365 14.92 3.70 -13.88
C ASP A 365 14.82 2.26 -13.36
N GLY A 366 14.72 2.05 -12.05
CA GLY A 366 14.42 0.74 -11.46
C GLY A 366 13.08 0.16 -11.93
N ALA A 367 12.03 0.99 -12.03
CA ALA A 367 10.73 0.57 -12.54
C ALA A 367 10.82 0.14 -14.02
N ARG A 368 11.56 0.88 -14.84
CA ARG A 368 11.80 0.53 -16.26
C ARG A 368 12.52 -0.80 -16.40
N ARG A 369 13.53 -1.06 -15.59
CA ARG A 369 14.24 -2.35 -15.54
C ARG A 369 13.26 -3.49 -15.22
N TYR A 370 12.49 -3.36 -14.14
CA TYR A 370 11.50 -4.35 -13.74
C TYR A 370 10.46 -4.60 -14.84
N LEU A 371 9.89 -3.56 -15.42
CA LEU A 371 8.89 -3.67 -16.48
C LEU A 371 9.51 -4.16 -17.82
N GLY A 372 10.80 -3.91 -18.02
CA GLY A 372 11.60 -4.38 -19.16
C GLY A 372 11.96 -5.87 -19.12
N GLY A 373 11.67 -6.57 -18.02
CA GLY A 373 11.86 -8.02 -17.92
C GLY A 373 12.71 -8.50 -16.75
N GLU A 374 13.40 -7.64 -16.03
CA GLU A 374 14.14 -7.99 -14.81
C GLU A 374 13.18 -8.21 -13.62
N LYS A 375 12.41 -9.30 -13.67
CA LYS A 375 11.33 -9.56 -12.69
C LYS A 375 11.77 -10.41 -11.49
N ASP A 376 13.04 -10.77 -11.40
CA ASP A 376 13.55 -11.53 -10.26
C ASP A 376 13.71 -10.62 -9.03
N LEU A 377 12.79 -10.77 -8.09
CA LEU A 377 12.77 -10.09 -6.80
C LEU A 377 13.15 -11.02 -5.64
N THR A 378 13.84 -12.11 -5.91
CA THR A 378 14.36 -13.01 -4.85
C THR A 378 15.50 -12.35 -4.07
N GLY A 379 16.24 -11.49 -4.73
CA GLY A 379 17.34 -10.71 -4.18
C GLY A 379 18.68 -11.42 -4.16
N PRO A 380 19.75 -10.67 -3.84
CA PRO A 380 21.10 -11.19 -3.70
C PRO A 380 21.23 -12.20 -2.54
N GLU A 381 22.38 -12.87 -2.48
CA GLU A 381 22.64 -13.92 -1.50
C GLU A 381 22.40 -13.45 -0.05
N ARG A 382 22.83 -12.25 0.31
CA ARG A 382 22.60 -11.66 1.64
C ARG A 382 21.11 -11.58 2.00
N VAL A 383 20.25 -11.21 1.06
CA VAL A 383 18.78 -11.14 1.27
C VAL A 383 18.19 -12.54 1.39
N ARG A 384 18.67 -13.49 0.58
CA ARG A 384 18.21 -14.88 0.62
C ARG A 384 18.60 -15.56 1.93
N ILE A 385 19.86 -15.44 2.34
CA ILE A 385 20.35 -15.98 3.63
C ILE A 385 19.55 -15.39 4.79
N ALA A 386 19.43 -14.06 4.85
CA ALA A 386 18.71 -13.40 5.93
C ALA A 386 17.23 -13.82 6.00
N THR A 387 16.57 -13.95 4.84
CA THR A 387 15.17 -14.39 4.77
C THR A 387 15.00 -15.85 5.18
N THR A 388 15.91 -16.72 4.73
CA THR A 388 15.91 -18.17 5.08
C THR A 388 16.17 -18.36 6.56
N ALA A 389 17.20 -17.72 7.12
CA ALA A 389 17.52 -17.80 8.55
C ALA A 389 16.34 -17.30 9.43
N TYR A 390 15.62 -16.27 8.98
CA TYR A 390 14.41 -15.84 9.67
C TYR A 390 13.31 -16.91 9.60
N ALA A 391 13.09 -17.51 8.44
CA ALA A 391 12.10 -18.57 8.27
C ALA A 391 12.42 -19.81 9.14
N GLU A 392 13.66 -20.22 9.20
CA GLU A 392 14.13 -21.32 10.04
C GLU A 392 13.97 -21.03 11.53
N THR A 393 14.30 -19.81 11.97
CA THR A 393 14.10 -19.39 13.36
C THR A 393 12.63 -19.48 13.79
N GLU A 394 11.70 -19.15 12.90
CA GLU A 394 10.26 -19.13 13.16
C GLU A 394 9.58 -20.50 12.92
N ASP A 395 10.25 -21.45 12.25
CA ASP A 395 9.70 -22.80 12.03
C ASP A 395 9.98 -23.74 13.23
N HIS A 396 9.39 -23.42 14.37
CA HIS A 396 9.49 -24.27 15.56
C HIS A 396 9.03 -25.70 15.33
N THR A 397 8.14 -25.92 14.36
CA THR A 397 7.67 -27.29 14.06
C THR A 397 8.70 -28.04 13.23
N GLY A 398 9.30 -27.39 12.22
CA GLY A 398 10.40 -27.97 11.44
C GLY A 398 11.57 -28.36 12.34
N ARG A 399 12.02 -27.43 13.20
CA ARG A 399 13.07 -27.70 14.20
C ARG A 399 12.75 -28.88 15.12
N PHE A 400 11.52 -28.93 15.65
CA PHE A 400 11.09 -30.09 16.45
C PHE A 400 11.19 -31.41 15.65
N PHE A 401 10.81 -31.39 14.37
CA PHE A 401 10.92 -32.60 13.53
C PHE A 401 12.37 -32.99 13.26
N GLU A 402 13.26 -32.04 13.03
CA GLU A 402 14.69 -32.29 12.81
C GLU A 402 15.39 -32.81 14.06
N GLU A 403 15.08 -32.21 15.23
CA GLU A 403 15.73 -32.53 16.48
C GLU A 403 15.13 -33.75 17.20
N CYS A 404 13.82 -33.99 17.06
CA CYS A 404 13.08 -34.95 17.86
C CYS A 404 12.44 -36.10 17.05
N CYS A 405 12.50 -36.05 15.71
CA CYS A 405 11.84 -37.04 14.87
C CYS A 405 12.79 -37.65 13.85
N ARG A 406 12.51 -38.91 13.45
CA ARG A 406 13.12 -39.57 12.28
C ARG A 406 12.04 -39.75 11.23
N LEU A 407 12.38 -39.45 9.96
CA LEU A 407 11.51 -39.69 8.82
C LEU A 407 11.98 -40.97 8.10
N ALA A 408 11.17 -42.01 8.15
CA ALA A 408 11.44 -43.26 7.44
C ALA A 408 10.11 -44.02 7.17
N PRO A 409 9.94 -44.65 6.00
CA PRO A 409 8.66 -45.25 5.58
C PRO A 409 8.08 -46.29 6.54
N GLU A 410 8.94 -46.98 7.27
CA GLU A 410 8.59 -48.04 8.24
C GLU A 410 8.12 -47.48 9.59
N LEU A 411 8.36 -46.22 9.85
CA LEU A 411 8.03 -45.58 11.14
C LEU A 411 6.59 -45.06 11.18
N ARG A 412 6.07 -44.93 12.38
CA ARG A 412 4.76 -44.30 12.63
C ARG A 412 4.75 -43.65 14.02
N ALA A 413 4.19 -42.44 14.10
CA ALA A 413 3.98 -41.73 15.37
C ALA A 413 2.50 -41.55 15.66
N GLU A 414 2.08 -41.79 16.91
CA GLU A 414 0.72 -41.48 17.34
C GLU A 414 0.50 -39.95 17.35
N GLN A 415 -0.61 -39.50 16.78
CA GLN A 415 -0.92 -38.06 16.67
C GLN A 415 -0.90 -37.33 18.04
N ALA A 416 -1.51 -37.94 19.06
CA ALA A 416 -1.57 -37.37 20.40
C ALA A 416 -0.18 -37.35 21.08
N GLY A 417 0.59 -38.44 20.95
CA GLY A 417 1.94 -38.54 21.48
C GLY A 417 2.91 -37.57 20.83
N LEU A 418 2.86 -37.44 19.50
CA LEU A 418 3.69 -36.48 18.74
C LEU A 418 3.41 -35.03 19.15
N TYR A 419 2.13 -34.69 19.33
CA TYR A 419 1.74 -33.33 19.78
C TYR A 419 2.15 -33.07 21.23
N ALA A 420 2.07 -34.07 22.11
CA ALA A 420 2.54 -33.94 23.49
C ALA A 420 4.06 -33.70 23.56
N ALA A 421 4.84 -34.48 22.78
CA ALA A 421 6.28 -34.29 22.66
C ALA A 421 6.63 -32.89 22.13
N TYR A 422 5.92 -32.41 21.07
CA TYR A 422 6.08 -31.08 20.55
C TYR A 422 5.83 -29.98 21.60
N LYS A 423 4.79 -30.11 22.41
CA LYS A 423 4.52 -29.14 23.48
C LYS A 423 5.62 -29.11 24.54
N THR A 424 6.13 -30.27 24.90
CA THR A 424 7.24 -30.38 25.85
C THR A 424 8.51 -29.75 25.29
N TRP A 425 8.83 -30.03 24.03
CA TRP A 425 9.95 -29.40 23.33
C TRP A 425 9.81 -27.87 23.28
N CYS A 426 8.64 -27.36 22.86
CA CYS A 426 8.38 -25.93 22.85
C CYS A 426 8.55 -25.28 24.22
N HIS A 427 8.10 -25.95 25.29
CA HIS A 427 8.26 -25.44 26.64
C HIS A 427 9.75 -25.34 27.04
N ASN A 428 10.54 -26.36 26.69
CA ASN A 428 11.98 -26.39 26.97
C ASN A 428 12.76 -25.32 26.18
N GLU A 429 12.37 -25.10 24.91
CA GLU A 429 12.96 -24.10 24.03
C GLU A 429 12.44 -22.66 24.25
N GLY A 430 11.48 -22.48 25.15
CA GLY A 430 10.82 -21.17 25.33
C GLY A 430 9.98 -20.71 24.15
N ALA A 431 9.62 -21.64 23.24
CA ALA A 431 8.89 -21.34 22.02
C ALA A 431 7.37 -21.45 22.21
N PRO A 432 6.56 -20.63 21.52
CA PRO A 432 5.11 -20.73 21.60
C PRO A 432 4.61 -21.97 20.86
N ALA A 433 3.91 -22.88 21.56
CA ALA A 433 3.34 -24.07 20.96
C ALA A 433 2.12 -23.72 20.10
N MET A 434 2.06 -24.25 18.86
CA MET A 434 0.89 -24.17 18.01
C MET A 434 -0.33 -24.88 18.63
N SER A 435 -1.54 -24.52 18.17
CA SER A 435 -2.73 -25.32 18.47
C SER A 435 -2.61 -26.73 17.90
N SER A 436 -3.25 -27.72 18.52
CA SER A 436 -3.26 -29.11 18.05
C SER A 436 -3.71 -29.26 16.58
N ARG A 437 -4.65 -28.41 16.15
CA ARG A 437 -5.14 -28.39 14.76
C ARG A 437 -4.08 -27.88 13.78
N ALA A 438 -3.38 -26.80 14.13
CA ALA A 438 -2.32 -26.25 13.30
C ALA A 438 -1.11 -27.17 13.20
N PHE A 439 -0.67 -27.71 14.36
CA PHE A 439 0.39 -28.73 14.41
C PHE A 439 0.06 -29.96 13.55
N ALA A 440 -1.17 -30.49 13.65
CA ALA A 440 -1.59 -31.64 12.87
C ALA A 440 -1.60 -31.36 11.36
N ALA A 441 -1.86 -30.13 10.94
CA ALA A 441 -1.78 -29.74 9.52
C ALA A 441 -0.31 -29.72 9.06
N ARG A 442 0.59 -29.10 9.83
CA ARG A 442 2.03 -29.02 9.51
C ARG A 442 2.71 -30.39 9.58
N ALA A 443 2.36 -31.21 10.56
CA ALA A 443 2.89 -32.59 10.66
C ALA A 443 2.52 -33.46 9.45
N ARG A 444 1.31 -33.31 8.91
CA ARG A 444 0.91 -33.99 7.67
C ARG A 444 1.73 -33.52 6.46
N GLU A 445 1.93 -32.23 6.34
CA GLU A 445 2.74 -31.64 5.28
C GLU A 445 4.17 -32.20 5.31
N LEU A 446 4.82 -32.23 6.49
CA LEU A 446 6.15 -32.77 6.69
C LEU A 446 6.21 -34.30 6.45
N ALA A 447 5.11 -35.02 6.74
CA ALA A 447 4.97 -36.44 6.42
C ALA A 447 4.65 -36.72 4.95
N GLY A 448 4.49 -35.68 4.11
CA GLY A 448 4.11 -35.84 2.71
C GLY A 448 2.67 -36.30 2.47
N LEU A 449 1.77 -36.16 3.46
CA LEU A 449 0.36 -36.57 3.38
C LEU A 449 -0.52 -35.50 2.78
N ALA A 450 -1.21 -35.78 1.70
CA ALA A 450 -2.11 -34.85 1.03
C ALA A 450 -3.43 -34.63 1.81
N SER A 451 -3.85 -35.61 2.61
CA SER A 451 -5.12 -35.52 3.33
C SER A 451 -5.10 -36.24 4.70
N PRO A 452 -6.00 -35.88 5.65
CA PRO A 452 -6.18 -36.64 6.89
C PRO A 452 -6.60 -38.09 6.72
N LYS A 453 -7.10 -38.48 5.53
CA LYS A 453 -7.52 -39.86 5.21
C LYS A 453 -6.34 -40.80 5.02
N GLU A 454 -5.16 -40.26 4.77
CA GLU A 454 -3.90 -41.06 4.59
C GLU A 454 -3.26 -41.43 5.93
N MET A 455 -3.79 -40.90 7.04
CA MET A 455 -3.34 -41.32 8.38
C MET A 455 -3.80 -42.75 8.69
N ILE A 456 -2.94 -43.49 9.37
CA ILE A 456 -3.26 -44.85 9.82
C ILE A 456 -4.15 -44.79 11.04
N LEU A 457 -5.30 -45.50 10.99
CA LEU A 457 -6.17 -45.65 12.15
C LEU A 457 -5.95 -47.10 12.73
N SER A 458 -5.47 -47.16 13.98
CA SER A 458 -5.25 -48.42 14.68
C SER A 458 -5.68 -48.25 16.15
N ASN A 459 -6.48 -49.17 16.68
CA ASN A 459 -6.99 -49.17 18.07
C ASN A 459 -7.61 -47.81 18.47
N GLN A 460 -8.42 -47.25 17.60
CA GLN A 460 -9.07 -45.92 17.76
C GLN A 460 -8.11 -44.72 17.87
N ARG A 461 -6.83 -44.89 17.55
CA ARG A 461 -5.79 -43.88 17.54
C ARG A 461 -5.34 -43.60 16.11
N LYS A 462 -4.99 -42.34 15.86
CA LYS A 462 -4.47 -41.87 14.56
C LYS A 462 -2.96 -41.80 14.60
N TYR A 463 -2.32 -42.31 13.53
CA TYR A 463 -0.87 -42.29 13.39
C TYR A 463 -0.47 -41.63 12.08
N TYR A 464 0.61 -40.88 12.15
CA TYR A 464 1.32 -40.39 10.97
C TYR A 464 2.25 -41.48 10.47
N PRO A 465 2.03 -42.04 9.26
CA PRO A 465 3.02 -42.92 8.65
C PRO A 465 4.28 -42.13 8.28
N GLY A 466 5.43 -42.80 8.31
CA GLY A 466 6.69 -42.20 7.91
C GLY A 466 7.37 -41.34 8.96
N ILE A 467 6.80 -41.16 10.16
CA ILE A 467 7.36 -40.37 11.25
C ILE A 467 7.59 -41.26 12.47
N GLY A 468 8.77 -41.20 13.10
CA GLY A 468 9.08 -41.79 14.40
C GLY A 468 9.59 -40.72 15.36
N LEU A 469 9.15 -40.75 16.62
CA LEU A 469 9.76 -39.96 17.69
C LEU A 469 11.09 -40.60 18.11
N LEU A 470 12.15 -39.83 18.20
CA LEU A 470 13.42 -40.25 18.79
C LEU A 470 13.29 -40.42 20.31
N THR A 471 13.94 -41.44 20.85
CA THR A 471 14.11 -41.58 22.30
C THR A 471 15.09 -40.53 22.83
N ASP A 472 15.12 -40.31 24.14
CA ASP A 472 16.04 -39.36 24.75
C ASP A 472 17.51 -39.74 24.48
N GLU A 473 17.84 -41.03 24.51
CA GLU A 473 19.16 -41.55 24.18
C GLU A 473 19.56 -41.27 22.71
N GLU A 474 18.60 -41.45 21.77
CA GLU A 474 18.83 -41.15 20.34
C GLU A 474 19.00 -39.65 20.08
N ARG A 475 18.33 -38.81 20.86
CA ARG A 475 18.49 -37.34 20.76
C ARG A 475 19.87 -36.89 21.25
N GLU A 476 20.31 -37.40 22.39
CA GLU A 476 21.66 -37.16 22.93
C GLU A 476 22.78 -37.63 22.02
N ALA A 477 22.55 -38.68 21.26
CA ALA A 477 23.52 -39.22 20.29
C ALA A 477 23.59 -38.41 18.98
N ASN A 478 22.56 -37.60 18.68
CA ASN A 478 22.47 -36.75 17.49
C ASN A 478 22.83 -35.27 17.74
N ALA A 479 22.94 -34.87 19.01
CA ALA A 479 23.32 -33.51 19.42
C ALA A 479 24.87 -33.38 19.52
#